data_154a286a0c7f7756cf3f86ed0151e8ff
#
_entry.id   154a286a0c7f7756cf3f86ed0151e8ff
#
_cell.length_a   1.000
_cell.length_b   1.000
_cell.length_c   1.000
_cell.angle_alpha   90.00
_cell.angle_beta   90.00
_cell.angle_gamma   90.00
#
_symmetry.space_group_name_H-M   'P 1'
#
loop_
_entity.id
_entity.type
_entity.pdbx_description
1 polymer ?
#
loop_
_entity_poly.entity_id
_entity_poly.type
_entity_poly.pdbx_seq_one_letter_code
_entity_poly.pdbx_strand_id
1 'polypeptide(L)'
;GGLGGRSANDIAKTTDLAIAIGTKLSDFTTGSWSNFENPNFRLICVNAARFDANKHLAQPVISDAKLGMEKISELLGNWKSNNAWIELARESYKKWNEYIDQQIAPTNQELPSYAQAIGAVYKHADPTDIAVTAAGGLVGEVLQVWRPKSLNTYETEWGFSCMGYEIAGALGIKMAKPDQEVIVFCGDGS
;
A
#
# COMPACT_ATOMS: atom_id res chain seq x y z
N GLY A 1 -7.54 2.23 0.34
CA GLY A 1 -8.37 1.13 -0.13
C GLY A 1 -8.99 0.32 0.99
N GLY A 2 -9.73 -0.74 0.65
CA GLY A 2 -10.52 -1.52 1.61
C GLY A 2 -9.71 -2.12 2.78
N LEU A 3 -8.46 -2.46 2.56
CA LEU A 3 -7.54 -2.99 3.58
C LEU A 3 -6.43 -2.00 3.97
N GLY A 4 -6.44 -0.82 3.41
CA GLY A 4 -5.43 0.20 3.67
C GLY A 4 -5.62 0.95 4.99
N GLY A 5 -4.61 1.72 5.38
CA GLY A 5 -4.65 2.56 6.56
C GLY A 5 -5.73 3.65 6.48
N ARG A 6 -6.37 3.93 7.60
CA ARG A 6 -7.43 4.94 7.70
C ARG A 6 -6.98 6.31 7.21
N SER A 7 -5.75 6.72 7.53
CA SER A 7 -5.21 8.01 7.10
C SER A 7 -5.23 8.20 5.58
N ALA A 8 -4.85 7.16 4.82
CA ALA A 8 -4.88 7.22 3.37
C ALA A 8 -6.32 7.33 2.82
N ASN A 9 -7.27 6.63 3.44
CA ASN A 9 -8.67 6.69 3.05
C ASN A 9 -9.28 8.07 3.38
N ASP A 10 -8.99 8.64 4.54
CA ASP A 10 -9.47 9.97 4.94
C ASP A 10 -8.96 11.06 3.99
N ILE A 11 -7.70 10.97 3.57
CA ILE A 11 -7.13 11.88 2.55
C ILE A 11 -7.80 11.67 1.19
N ALA A 12 -8.00 10.42 0.76
CA ALA A 12 -8.62 10.11 -0.53
C ALA A 12 -10.04 10.68 -0.64
N LYS A 13 -10.82 10.68 0.46
CA LYS A 13 -12.18 11.23 0.50
C LYS A 13 -12.27 12.73 0.20
N THR A 14 -11.24 13.47 0.56
CA THR A 14 -11.19 14.92 0.39
C THR A 14 -10.45 15.37 -0.86
N THR A 15 -9.75 14.44 -1.53
CA THR A 15 -8.95 14.71 -2.73
C THR A 15 -9.83 15.24 -3.88
N ASP A 16 -9.39 16.30 -4.54
CA ASP A 16 -10.00 16.86 -5.76
C ASP A 16 -9.35 16.32 -7.05
N LEU A 17 -8.07 15.94 -6.98
CA LEU A 17 -7.33 15.35 -8.09
C LEU A 17 -6.50 14.15 -7.61
N ALA A 18 -6.70 13.00 -8.25
CA ALA A 18 -5.79 11.86 -8.11
C ALA A 18 -5.05 11.60 -9.44
N ILE A 19 -3.78 11.27 -9.33
CA ILE A 19 -2.96 10.78 -10.45
C ILE A 19 -2.63 9.32 -10.15
N ALA A 20 -3.30 8.41 -10.84
CA ALA A 20 -3.07 6.97 -10.73
C ALA A 20 -1.96 6.55 -11.71
N ILE A 21 -0.88 5.96 -11.19
CA ILE A 21 0.29 5.59 -12.00
C ILE A 21 0.51 4.10 -11.89
N GLY A 22 0.41 3.38 -13.01
CA GLY A 22 0.67 1.94 -13.11
C GLY A 22 -0.28 1.06 -12.28
N THR A 23 -1.48 1.53 -11.96
CA THR A 23 -2.44 0.81 -11.12
C THR A 23 -3.74 0.49 -11.87
N LYS A 24 -4.37 -0.62 -11.50
CA LYS A 24 -5.69 -1.03 -12.04
C LYS A 24 -6.86 -0.31 -11.39
N LEU A 25 -6.67 0.34 -10.24
CA LEU A 25 -7.74 0.92 -9.42
C LEU A 25 -8.88 -0.09 -9.17
N SER A 26 -8.50 -1.29 -8.70
CA SER A 26 -9.46 -2.34 -8.33
C SER A 26 -10.30 -1.95 -7.12
N ASP A 27 -11.34 -2.71 -6.85
CA ASP A 27 -12.25 -2.49 -5.70
C ASP A 27 -11.50 -2.44 -4.38
N PHE A 28 -10.52 -3.31 -4.16
CA PHE A 28 -9.71 -3.27 -2.95
C PHE A 28 -8.89 -1.98 -2.83
N THR A 29 -8.36 -1.47 -3.94
CA THR A 29 -7.59 -0.22 -3.95
C THR A 29 -8.46 1.01 -3.69
N THR A 30 -9.68 1.01 -4.21
CA THR A 30 -10.59 2.17 -4.17
C THR A 30 -11.65 2.07 -3.07
N GLY A 31 -11.75 0.91 -2.38
CA GLY A 31 -12.88 0.62 -1.48
C GLY A 31 -14.21 0.63 -2.24
N SER A 32 -14.24 0.02 -3.43
CA SER A 32 -15.39 0.07 -4.36
C SER A 32 -15.86 1.51 -4.61
N TRP A 33 -14.90 2.41 -4.80
CA TRP A 33 -15.07 3.88 -5.02
C TRP A 33 -15.58 4.67 -3.81
N SER A 34 -15.79 4.05 -2.66
CA SER A 34 -16.20 4.76 -1.44
C SER A 34 -15.15 5.72 -0.89
N ASN A 35 -13.93 5.69 -1.42
CA ASN A 35 -12.84 6.57 -0.98
C ASN A 35 -12.73 7.89 -1.76
N PHE A 36 -13.52 8.08 -2.84
CA PHE A 36 -13.46 9.29 -3.67
C PHE A 36 -14.81 10.00 -3.64
N GLU A 37 -15.13 10.61 -2.50
CA GLU A 37 -16.43 11.21 -2.22
C GLU A 37 -16.52 12.69 -2.64
N ASN A 38 -15.39 13.34 -2.96
CA ASN A 38 -15.39 14.75 -3.34
C ASN A 38 -16.15 14.96 -4.67
N PRO A 39 -17.19 15.76 -4.73
CA PRO A 39 -17.96 15.99 -5.96
C PRO A 39 -17.17 16.66 -7.09
N ASN A 40 -16.04 17.28 -6.76
CA ASN A 40 -15.11 17.89 -7.72
C ASN A 40 -13.95 16.96 -8.09
N PHE A 41 -13.99 15.70 -7.65
CA PHE A 41 -12.92 14.72 -7.89
C PHE A 41 -12.66 14.54 -9.39
N ARG A 42 -11.39 14.55 -9.74
CA ARG A 42 -10.89 14.22 -11.08
C ARG A 42 -9.80 13.17 -10.99
N LEU A 43 -9.73 12.33 -12.02
CA LEU A 43 -8.75 11.26 -12.11
C LEU A 43 -7.93 11.40 -13.39
N ILE A 44 -6.60 11.39 -13.25
CA ILE A 44 -5.66 11.17 -14.36
C ILE A 44 -5.10 9.78 -14.18
N CYS A 45 -5.09 8.95 -15.23
CA CYS A 45 -4.54 7.61 -15.16
C CYS A 45 -3.39 7.44 -16.16
N VAL A 46 -2.17 7.30 -15.64
CA VAL A 46 -0.97 6.98 -16.41
C VAL A 46 -0.79 5.46 -16.39
N ASN A 47 -1.00 4.81 -17.53
CA ASN A 47 -0.91 3.36 -17.62
C ASN A 47 -0.50 2.91 -19.02
N ALA A 48 0.38 1.91 -19.12
CA ALA A 48 0.74 1.30 -20.38
C ALA A 48 -0.43 0.50 -21.01
N ALA A 49 -1.29 -0.07 -20.16
CA ALA A 49 -2.50 -0.75 -20.59
C ALA A 49 -3.62 0.26 -20.88
N ARG A 50 -3.99 0.38 -22.16
CA ARG A 50 -5.05 1.29 -22.61
C ARG A 50 -6.37 1.05 -21.87
N PHE A 51 -6.73 -0.20 -21.60
CA PHE A 51 -7.95 -0.56 -20.90
C PHE A 51 -7.98 0.02 -19.47
N ASP A 52 -6.90 -0.15 -18.72
CA ASP A 52 -6.82 0.37 -17.36
C ASP A 52 -6.72 1.89 -17.29
N ALA A 53 -6.06 2.52 -18.29
CA ALA A 53 -5.97 3.97 -18.36
C ALA A 53 -7.32 4.66 -18.58
N ASN A 54 -8.26 4.01 -19.26
CA ASN A 54 -9.59 4.58 -19.58
C ASN A 54 -10.68 4.25 -18.56
N LYS A 55 -10.37 3.51 -17.51
CA LYS A 55 -11.36 3.19 -16.47
C LYS A 55 -11.81 4.43 -15.70
N HIS A 56 -13.00 4.33 -15.14
CA HIS A 56 -13.50 5.26 -14.12
C HIS A 56 -13.58 6.72 -14.56
N LEU A 57 -13.86 6.95 -15.84
CA LEU A 57 -13.90 8.29 -16.43
C LEU A 57 -12.61 9.09 -16.27
N ALA A 58 -11.47 8.40 -16.12
CA ALA A 58 -10.18 9.02 -16.00
C ALA A 58 -9.78 9.77 -17.28
N GLN A 59 -9.00 10.84 -17.14
CA GLN A 59 -8.22 11.39 -18.24
C GLN A 59 -7.04 10.43 -18.51
N PRO A 60 -7.03 9.68 -19.62
CA PRO A 60 -6.02 8.67 -19.85
C PRO A 60 -4.71 9.28 -20.36
N VAL A 61 -3.61 8.76 -19.84
CA VAL A 61 -2.26 8.97 -20.37
C VAL A 61 -1.68 7.59 -20.65
N ILE A 62 -1.70 7.18 -21.92
CA ILE A 62 -1.17 5.87 -22.34
C ILE A 62 0.34 5.98 -22.44
N SER A 63 1.05 5.51 -21.44
CA SER A 63 2.50 5.66 -21.34
C SER A 63 3.11 4.64 -20.38
N ASP A 64 4.39 4.37 -20.56
CA ASP A 64 5.24 3.85 -19.50
C ASP A 64 5.20 4.79 -18.28
N ALA A 65 5.21 4.22 -17.08
CA ALA A 65 5.04 4.99 -15.84
C ALA A 65 6.17 6.01 -15.63
N LYS A 66 7.44 5.61 -15.92
CA LYS A 66 8.61 6.49 -15.77
C LYS A 66 8.54 7.66 -16.75
N LEU A 67 8.32 7.37 -18.03
CA LEU A 67 8.23 8.40 -19.07
C LEU A 67 7.06 9.36 -18.81
N GLY A 68 5.92 8.83 -18.39
CA GLY A 68 4.74 9.62 -18.03
C GLY A 68 5.01 10.57 -16.84
N MET A 69 5.66 10.08 -15.80
CA MET A 69 6.03 10.89 -14.62
C MET A 69 7.06 11.96 -14.98
N GLU A 70 8.09 11.62 -15.76
CA GLU A 70 9.10 12.58 -16.23
C GLU A 70 8.45 13.72 -17.00
N LYS A 71 7.53 13.39 -17.94
CA LYS A 71 6.83 14.41 -18.73
C LYS A 71 5.88 15.27 -17.92
N ILE A 72 5.14 14.68 -16.98
CA ILE A 72 4.29 15.44 -16.06
C ILE A 72 5.14 16.37 -15.20
N SER A 73 6.25 15.90 -14.67
CA SER A 73 7.17 16.71 -13.85
C SER A 73 7.73 17.90 -14.64
N GLU A 74 8.16 17.67 -15.89
CA GLU A 74 8.64 18.74 -16.80
C GLU A 74 7.56 19.82 -17.01
N LEU A 75 6.31 19.40 -17.28
CA LEU A 75 5.21 20.30 -17.54
C LEU A 75 4.74 21.07 -16.31
N LEU A 76 4.83 20.47 -15.13
CA LEU A 76 4.50 21.14 -13.85
C LEU A 76 5.52 22.22 -13.48
N GLY A 77 6.78 22.08 -13.90
CA GLY A 77 7.83 23.05 -13.58
C GLY A 77 7.94 23.33 -12.07
N ASN A 78 7.69 24.56 -11.68
CA ASN A 78 7.78 25.01 -10.29
C ASN A 78 6.44 24.91 -9.52
N TRP A 79 5.43 24.25 -10.07
CA TRP A 79 4.16 24.07 -9.38
C TRP A 79 4.34 23.34 -8.04
N LYS A 80 3.62 23.79 -7.03
CA LYS A 80 3.60 23.17 -5.71
C LYS A 80 2.16 23.02 -5.23
N SER A 81 1.87 21.96 -4.53
CA SER A 81 0.59 21.79 -3.87
C SER A 81 0.40 22.79 -2.72
N ASN A 82 -0.84 23.00 -2.31
CA ASN A 82 -1.16 23.84 -1.17
C ASN A 82 -0.51 23.27 0.11
N ASN A 83 0.17 24.13 0.86
CA ASN A 83 0.82 23.76 2.13
C ASN A 83 -0.18 23.17 3.13
N ALA A 84 -1.40 23.69 3.20
CA ALA A 84 -2.42 23.16 4.09
C ALA A 84 -2.78 21.68 3.77
N TRP A 85 -2.78 21.32 2.49
CA TRP A 85 -2.97 19.93 2.06
C TRP A 85 -1.83 19.02 2.50
N ILE A 86 -0.59 19.51 2.36
CA ILE A 86 0.60 18.75 2.78
C ILE A 86 0.59 18.51 4.29
N GLU A 87 0.28 19.55 5.07
CA GLU A 87 0.21 19.45 6.54
C GLU A 87 -0.93 18.52 6.99
N LEU A 88 -2.09 18.60 6.35
CA LEU A 88 -3.20 17.68 6.60
C LEU A 88 -2.78 16.21 6.38
N ALA A 89 -2.09 15.94 5.28
CA ALA A 89 -1.60 14.59 4.95
C ALA A 89 -0.56 14.10 5.97
N ARG A 90 0.38 14.96 6.37
CA ARG A 90 1.40 14.65 7.37
C ARG A 90 0.80 14.37 8.75
N GLU A 91 -0.14 15.20 9.18
CA GLU A 91 -0.82 15.03 10.46
C GLU A 91 -1.66 13.76 10.49
N SER A 92 -2.40 13.47 9.43
CA SER A 92 -3.18 12.25 9.30
C SER A 92 -2.28 11.01 9.34
N TYR A 93 -1.16 11.02 8.63
CA TYR A 93 -0.17 9.95 8.66
C TYR A 93 0.44 9.76 10.05
N LYS A 94 0.80 10.84 10.74
CA LYS A 94 1.34 10.81 12.10
C LYS A 94 0.35 10.17 13.08
N LYS A 95 -0.90 10.63 13.10
CA LYS A 95 -1.97 10.06 13.94
C LYS A 95 -2.18 8.56 13.69
N TRP A 96 -2.12 8.16 12.42
CA TRP A 96 -2.22 6.75 12.05
C TRP A 96 -1.07 5.92 12.62
N ASN A 97 0.16 6.41 12.50
CA ASN A 97 1.31 5.70 13.06
C ASN A 97 1.25 5.61 14.59
N GLU A 98 0.86 6.68 15.28
CA GLU A 98 0.65 6.68 16.73
C GLU A 98 -0.42 5.64 17.15
N TYR A 99 -1.51 5.54 16.39
CA TYR A 99 -2.54 4.53 16.61
C TYR A 99 -1.96 3.11 16.44
N ILE A 100 -1.24 2.84 15.35
CA ILE A 100 -0.61 1.53 15.12
C ILE A 100 0.42 1.20 16.21
N ASP A 101 1.21 2.17 16.66
CA ASP A 101 2.19 1.98 17.75
C ASP A 101 1.50 1.53 19.06
N GLN A 102 0.29 2.03 19.32
CA GLN A 102 -0.53 1.57 20.44
C GLN A 102 -1.07 0.15 20.21
N GLN A 103 -1.48 -0.20 18.99
CA GLN A 103 -2.02 -1.53 18.68
C GLN A 103 -0.97 -2.64 18.77
N ILE A 104 0.28 -2.35 18.43
CA ILE A 104 1.39 -3.32 18.52
C ILE A 104 2.04 -3.39 19.91
N ALA A 105 1.66 -2.50 20.82
CA ALA A 105 2.21 -2.48 22.17
C ALA A 105 1.85 -3.77 22.93
N PRO A 106 2.78 -4.36 23.70
CA PRO A 106 2.49 -5.52 24.52
C PRO A 106 1.37 -5.24 25.53
N THR A 107 0.51 -6.22 25.75
CA THR A 107 -0.52 -6.18 26.80
C THR A 107 -0.38 -7.39 27.72
N ASN A 108 -1.10 -7.38 28.84
CA ASN A 108 -1.13 -8.51 29.79
C ASN A 108 -2.22 -9.55 29.40
N GLN A 109 -2.70 -9.55 28.17
CA GLN A 109 -3.64 -10.55 27.69
C GLN A 109 -2.94 -11.90 27.47
N GLU A 110 -3.67 -12.98 27.66
CA GLU A 110 -3.16 -14.35 27.52
C GLU A 110 -2.70 -14.64 26.09
N LEU A 111 -3.45 -14.15 25.09
CA LEU A 111 -3.10 -14.30 23.67
C LEU A 111 -2.85 -12.93 23.04
N PRO A 112 -1.77 -12.79 22.25
CA PRO A 112 -1.53 -11.57 21.51
C PRO A 112 -2.53 -11.39 20.37
N SER A 113 -2.84 -10.14 20.01
CA SER A 113 -3.54 -9.84 18.76
C SER A 113 -2.61 -10.05 17.55
N TYR A 114 -3.20 -10.14 16.35
CA TYR A 114 -2.40 -10.16 15.11
C TYR A 114 -1.46 -8.94 15.00
N ALA A 115 -1.95 -7.76 15.33
CA ALA A 115 -1.13 -6.55 15.33
C ALA A 115 0.07 -6.67 16.26
N GLN A 116 -0.11 -7.21 17.46
CA GLN A 116 0.98 -7.43 18.43
C GLN A 116 1.99 -8.46 17.94
N ALA A 117 1.53 -9.57 17.35
CA ALA A 117 2.41 -10.59 16.79
C ALA A 117 3.24 -10.05 15.62
N ILE A 118 2.59 -9.36 14.66
CA ILE A 118 3.27 -8.72 13.53
C ILE A 118 4.23 -7.64 14.03
N GLY A 119 3.80 -6.83 15.00
CA GLY A 119 4.60 -5.77 15.60
C GLY A 119 5.86 -6.30 16.31
N ALA A 120 5.76 -7.45 16.96
CA ALA A 120 6.90 -8.12 17.59
C ALA A 120 7.92 -8.56 16.52
N VAL A 121 7.46 -9.19 15.44
CA VAL A 121 8.33 -9.57 14.32
C VAL A 121 8.97 -8.32 13.69
N TYR A 122 8.16 -7.30 13.39
CA TYR A 122 8.63 -6.04 12.82
C TYR A 122 9.73 -5.36 13.63
N LYS A 123 9.62 -5.41 14.95
CA LYS A 123 10.61 -4.82 15.88
C LYS A 123 11.99 -5.49 15.77
N HIS A 124 12.02 -6.77 15.47
CA HIS A 124 13.23 -7.57 15.36
C HIS A 124 13.75 -7.72 13.93
N ALA A 125 12.94 -7.36 12.93
CA ALA A 125 13.35 -7.43 11.53
C ALA A 125 14.38 -6.37 11.18
N ASP A 126 15.38 -6.76 10.40
CA ASP A 126 16.36 -5.83 9.84
C ASP A 126 15.77 -4.99 8.69
N PRO A 127 16.36 -3.83 8.36
CA PRO A 127 15.89 -2.99 7.27
C PRO A 127 15.87 -3.67 5.90
N THR A 128 16.62 -4.72 5.70
CA THR A 128 16.77 -5.47 4.45
C THR A 128 15.92 -6.73 4.40
N ASP A 129 15.28 -7.13 5.50
CA ASP A 129 14.42 -8.30 5.54
C ASP A 129 13.18 -8.11 4.69
N ILE A 130 12.78 -9.17 3.99
CA ILE A 130 11.68 -9.12 3.03
C ILE A 130 10.45 -9.81 3.64
N ALA A 131 9.41 -9.03 3.89
CA ALA A 131 8.12 -9.58 4.32
C ALA A 131 7.30 -10.02 3.11
N VAL A 132 6.75 -11.23 3.18
CA VAL A 132 5.92 -11.83 2.11
C VAL A 132 4.56 -12.20 2.65
N THR A 133 3.51 -11.83 1.91
CA THR A 133 2.12 -12.16 2.23
C THR A 133 1.29 -12.27 0.95
N ALA A 134 0.15 -12.92 0.96
CA ALA A 134 -0.71 -13.03 -0.23
C ALA A 134 -2.20 -13.02 0.11
N ALA A 135 -2.72 -13.98 0.86
CA ALA A 135 -4.15 -14.22 0.97
C ALA A 135 -4.69 -14.14 2.41
N GLY A 136 -6.00 -13.99 2.52
CA GLY A 136 -6.73 -14.03 3.78
C GLY A 136 -6.73 -12.73 4.59
N GLY A 137 -7.28 -12.78 5.79
CA GLY A 137 -7.42 -11.62 6.68
C GLY A 137 -6.09 -11.08 7.18
N LEU A 138 -5.10 -11.94 7.36
CA LEU A 138 -3.77 -11.57 7.86
C LEU A 138 -3.06 -10.56 6.94
N VAL A 139 -3.29 -10.62 5.63
CA VAL A 139 -2.78 -9.63 4.66
C VAL A 139 -3.19 -8.22 5.03
N GLY A 140 -4.47 -8.02 5.41
CA GLY A 140 -4.97 -6.72 5.83
C GLY A 140 -4.27 -6.19 7.08
N GLU A 141 -4.03 -7.07 8.05
CA GLU A 141 -3.30 -6.72 9.26
C GLU A 141 -1.84 -6.36 8.96
N VAL A 142 -1.16 -7.15 8.13
CA VAL A 142 0.22 -6.87 7.74
C VAL A 142 0.32 -5.55 6.99
N LEU A 143 -0.60 -5.25 6.05
CA LEU A 143 -0.64 -3.99 5.33
C LEU A 143 -0.79 -2.76 6.24
N GLN A 144 -1.45 -2.90 7.38
CA GLN A 144 -1.65 -1.81 8.32
C GLN A 144 -0.48 -1.63 9.29
N VAL A 145 0.13 -2.75 9.72
CA VAL A 145 1.14 -2.77 10.77
C VAL A 145 2.56 -2.71 10.22
N TRP A 146 2.84 -3.46 9.15
CA TRP A 146 4.18 -3.56 8.59
C TRP A 146 4.57 -2.28 7.85
N ARG A 147 5.69 -1.69 8.25
CA ARG A 147 6.25 -0.48 7.63
C ARG A 147 7.58 -0.83 6.96
N PRO A 148 7.62 -1.07 5.64
CA PRO A 148 8.86 -1.38 4.95
C PRO A 148 9.94 -0.35 5.25
N LYS A 149 11.11 -0.82 5.68
CA LYS A 149 12.24 0.05 6.08
C LYS A 149 13.14 0.41 4.89
N SER A 150 13.04 -0.36 3.80
CA SER A 150 13.81 -0.18 2.57
C SER A 150 12.96 -0.51 1.34
N LEU A 151 13.41 -0.11 0.15
CA LEU A 151 12.79 -0.48 -1.10
C LEU A 151 12.90 -1.99 -1.36
N ASN A 152 11.86 -2.58 -1.94
CA ASN A 152 11.79 -4.01 -2.30
C ASN A 152 11.92 -4.96 -1.08
N THR A 153 11.41 -4.55 0.08
CA THR A 153 11.39 -5.36 1.32
C THR A 153 9.98 -5.75 1.76
N TYR A 154 9.00 -5.57 0.88
CA TYR A 154 7.64 -6.06 1.07
C TYR A 154 7.11 -6.60 -0.25
N GLU A 155 6.66 -7.84 -0.25
CA GLU A 155 6.12 -8.53 -1.41
C GLU A 155 4.73 -9.08 -1.09
N THR A 156 3.79 -8.88 -2.00
CA THR A 156 2.43 -9.38 -1.82
C THR A 156 1.81 -9.76 -3.17
N GLU A 157 1.25 -10.96 -3.26
CA GLU A 157 0.40 -11.33 -4.38
C GLU A 157 -1.00 -10.78 -4.11
N TRP A 158 -1.35 -9.74 -4.85
CA TRP A 158 -2.59 -9.00 -4.65
C TRP A 158 -3.59 -9.16 -5.79
N GLY A 159 -3.12 -9.68 -6.92
CA GLY A 159 -3.91 -9.75 -8.14
C GLY A 159 -5.08 -10.73 -8.04
N PHE A 160 -4.82 -11.90 -7.49
CA PHE A 160 -5.79 -12.99 -7.37
C PHE A 160 -5.90 -13.55 -5.95
N SER A 161 -5.12 -13.03 -5.01
CA SER A 161 -5.11 -13.47 -3.60
C SER A 161 -4.95 -14.99 -3.46
N CYS A 162 -3.92 -15.53 -4.12
CA CYS A 162 -3.68 -16.98 -4.19
C CYS A 162 -3.09 -17.51 -2.88
N MET A 163 -3.86 -18.29 -2.13
CA MET A 163 -3.35 -19.04 -0.97
C MET A 163 -2.21 -19.97 -1.38
N GLY A 164 -1.15 -20.03 -0.58
CA GLY A 164 0.05 -20.81 -0.86
C GLY A 164 1.15 -20.08 -1.63
N TYR A 165 0.83 -18.93 -2.25
CA TYR A 165 1.87 -18.09 -2.86
C TYR A 165 2.93 -17.66 -1.83
N GLU A 166 2.53 -17.41 -0.61
CA GLU A 166 3.42 -16.99 0.47
C GLU A 166 4.63 -17.90 0.60
N ILE A 167 4.40 -19.21 0.56
CA ILE A 167 5.46 -20.22 0.70
C ILE A 167 6.30 -20.29 -0.56
N ALA A 168 5.67 -20.47 -1.73
CA ALA A 168 6.38 -20.61 -2.99
C ALA A 168 7.12 -19.32 -3.40
N GLY A 169 6.47 -18.17 -3.22
CA GLY A 169 7.05 -16.85 -3.50
C GLY A 169 8.23 -16.55 -2.58
N ALA A 170 8.07 -16.80 -1.28
CA ALA A 170 9.15 -16.60 -0.31
C ALA A 170 10.37 -17.49 -0.59
N LEU A 171 10.14 -18.75 -0.96
CA LEU A 171 11.22 -19.66 -1.37
C LEU A 171 11.96 -19.10 -2.59
N GLY A 172 11.22 -18.64 -3.60
CA GLY A 172 11.81 -18.03 -4.79
C GLY A 172 12.64 -16.79 -4.48
N ILE A 173 12.13 -15.91 -3.59
CA ILE A 173 12.85 -14.73 -3.12
C ILE A 173 14.13 -15.13 -2.38
N LYS A 174 14.06 -16.08 -1.45
CA LYS A 174 15.23 -16.56 -0.70
C LYS A 174 16.29 -17.17 -1.61
N MET A 175 15.88 -17.92 -2.66
CA MET A 175 16.80 -18.45 -3.67
C MET A 175 17.48 -17.33 -4.49
N ALA A 176 16.75 -16.26 -4.80
CA ALA A 176 17.28 -15.14 -5.57
C ALA A 176 18.12 -14.17 -4.71
N LYS A 177 17.84 -14.12 -3.41
CA LYS A 177 18.50 -13.23 -2.43
C LYS A 177 18.92 -14.00 -1.18
N PRO A 178 19.92 -14.88 -1.29
CA PRO A 178 20.30 -15.81 -0.21
C PRO A 178 20.78 -15.11 1.06
N ASP A 179 21.30 -13.89 0.94
CA ASP A 179 21.85 -13.12 2.06
C ASP A 179 20.80 -12.29 2.82
N GLN A 180 19.56 -12.21 2.31
CA GLN A 180 18.47 -11.50 2.98
C GLN A 180 17.54 -12.49 3.70
N GLU A 181 17.06 -12.12 4.89
CA GLU A 181 16.01 -12.91 5.52
C GLU A 181 14.65 -12.67 4.85
N VAL A 182 13.86 -13.73 4.77
CA VAL A 182 12.52 -13.70 4.20
C VAL A 182 11.52 -14.12 5.26
N ILE A 183 10.63 -13.22 5.61
CA ILE A 183 9.62 -13.38 6.66
C ILE A 183 8.27 -13.63 6.00
N VAL A 184 7.68 -14.77 6.26
CA VAL A 184 6.40 -15.19 5.68
C VAL A 184 5.27 -14.97 6.67
N PHE A 185 4.24 -14.23 6.24
CA PHE A 185 2.99 -14.11 6.95
C PHE A 185 1.91 -14.87 6.19
N CYS A 186 1.53 -16.03 6.68
CA CYS A 186 0.50 -16.87 6.06
C CYS A 186 -0.57 -17.27 7.08
N GLY A 187 -1.78 -17.48 6.60
CA GLY A 187 -2.85 -18.08 7.38
C GLY A 187 -2.69 -19.60 7.48
N ASP A 188 -3.43 -20.21 8.40
CA ASP A 188 -3.46 -21.67 8.61
C ASP A 188 -4.06 -22.45 7.44
N GLY A 189 -4.77 -21.78 6.54
CA GLY A 189 -5.35 -22.36 5.32
C GLY A 189 -4.52 -22.18 4.05
N SER A 190 -3.31 -21.60 4.14
CA SER A 190 -2.44 -21.35 2.99
C SER A 190 -1.56 -22.51 2.64
#